data_a1dd6abd7b2c135663e6718d5b244117
#
_entry.id   a1dd6abd7b2c135663e6718d5b244117
#
_cell.length_a   1.000
_cell.length_b   1.000
_cell.length_c   1.000
_cell.angle_alpha   90.00
_cell.angle_beta   90.00
_cell.angle_gamma   90.00
#
_symmetry.space_group_name_H-M   'P 1'
#
loop_
_entity.id
_entity.type
_entity.pdbx_description
1 polymer ?
#
loop_
_entity_poly.entity_id
_entity_poly.type
_entity_poly.pdbx_seq_one_letter_code
_entity_poly.pdbx_strand_id
1 'polypeptide(L)'
;DTINIDGVTFRFIDTAGIRSTKETIEIIGIERTFSTITKASVVLMVLDATRPEYFEESLATLAPRLSSGQQLFILLNKLDVAYGNSEEASLEELSMIDKGDKVAKAVQCISQIAQNQSLSPIAIIPISAKQRYGVEKLTSALINSHKSLKNRSLNGQMVTNLRHYQALKDARESLTRV
;
A
#
# COMPACT_ATOMS: atom_id res chain seq x y z
N ASP A 1 0.87 13.76 8.44
CA ASP A 1 1.72 14.63 7.62
C ASP A 1 1.22 14.65 6.17
N THR A 2 1.54 15.73 5.46
CA THR A 2 1.15 15.90 4.06
C THR A 2 2.40 16.09 3.22
N ILE A 3 2.57 15.30 2.17
CA ILE A 3 3.74 15.33 1.29
C ILE A 3 3.23 15.49 -0.15
N ASN A 4 3.87 16.40 -0.91
CA ASN A 4 3.65 16.53 -2.33
C ASN A 4 4.67 15.68 -3.10
N ILE A 5 4.19 14.78 -3.96
CA ILE A 5 5.02 13.94 -4.82
C ILE A 5 4.53 14.16 -6.26
N ASP A 6 5.37 14.76 -7.11
CA ASP A 6 5.08 15.05 -8.52
C ASP A 6 3.70 15.73 -8.74
N GLY A 7 3.40 16.74 -7.92
CA GLY A 7 2.14 17.48 -8.00
C GLY A 7 0.94 16.80 -7.37
N VAL A 8 1.09 15.58 -6.86
CA VAL A 8 0.04 14.87 -6.11
C VAL A 8 0.28 15.01 -4.62
N THR A 9 -0.73 15.47 -3.91
CA THR A 9 -0.67 15.61 -2.44
C THR A 9 -1.13 14.33 -1.78
N PHE A 10 -0.23 13.69 -1.04
CA PHE A 10 -0.51 12.52 -0.21
C PHE A 10 -0.59 12.93 1.25
N ARG A 11 -1.64 12.50 1.94
CA ARG A 11 -1.76 12.61 3.38
C ARG A 11 -1.31 11.30 4.01
N PHE A 12 -0.17 11.29 4.66
CA PHE A 12 0.31 10.16 5.43
C PHE A 12 -0.22 10.22 6.86
N ILE A 13 -0.72 9.08 7.33
CA ILE A 13 -1.15 8.90 8.70
C ILE A 13 -0.24 7.83 9.29
N ASP A 14 0.64 8.27 10.19
CA ASP A 14 1.47 7.33 10.94
C ASP A 14 0.61 6.59 11.96
N THR A 15 0.84 5.30 12.07
CA THR A 15 0.06 4.42 12.94
C THR A 15 1.01 3.63 13.83
N ALA A 16 0.57 3.31 15.05
CA ALA A 16 1.28 2.37 15.90
C ALA A 16 1.41 1.00 15.19
N GLY A 17 2.49 0.28 15.47
CA GLY A 17 2.70 -1.06 14.93
C GLY A 17 1.54 -2.00 15.27
N ILE A 18 1.18 -2.88 14.33
CA ILE A 18 0.07 -3.85 14.50
C ILE A 18 0.51 -5.18 15.12
N ARG A 19 1.67 -5.22 15.76
CA ARG A 19 2.13 -6.42 16.47
C ARG A 19 1.27 -6.65 17.70
N SER A 20 0.90 -7.88 17.94
CA SER A 20 0.20 -8.24 19.17
C SER A 20 1.12 -8.02 20.38
N THR A 21 0.69 -7.16 21.30
CA THR A 21 1.38 -6.90 22.55
C THR A 21 0.41 -7.11 23.72
N LYS A 22 0.98 -7.41 24.87
CA LYS A 22 0.20 -7.59 26.12
C LYS A 22 0.04 -6.29 26.90
N GLU A 23 0.63 -5.19 26.43
CA GLU A 23 0.59 -3.91 27.14
C GLU A 23 -0.66 -3.10 26.77
N THR A 24 -1.40 -2.63 27.75
CA THR A 24 -2.69 -1.92 27.60
C THR A 24 -2.58 -0.66 26.73
N ILE A 25 -1.44 0.05 26.79
CA ILE A 25 -1.22 1.28 26.02
C ILE A 25 -1.10 0.96 24.52
N GLU A 26 -0.45 -0.15 24.19
CA GLU A 26 -0.29 -0.59 22.79
C GLU A 26 -1.61 -1.13 22.20
N ILE A 27 -2.48 -1.75 23.02
CA ILE A 27 -3.82 -2.18 22.59
C ILE A 27 -4.66 -1.00 22.12
N ILE A 28 -4.66 0.12 22.84
CA ILE A 28 -5.38 1.35 22.44
C ILE A 28 -4.77 1.94 21.15
N GLY A 29 -3.46 1.87 21.00
CA GLY A 29 -2.75 2.27 19.78
C GLY A 29 -3.15 1.41 18.56
N ILE A 30 -3.28 0.11 18.74
CA ILE A 30 -3.72 -0.86 17.74
C ILE A 30 -5.15 -0.59 17.26
N GLU A 31 -6.10 -0.32 18.16
CA GLU A 31 -7.49 0.03 17.80
C GLU A 31 -7.57 1.32 16.97
N ARG A 32 -6.79 2.34 17.32
CA ARG A 32 -6.70 3.58 16.54
C ARG A 32 -6.09 3.31 15.17
N THR A 33 -5.09 2.47 15.08
CA THR A 33 -4.50 2.02 13.81
C THR A 33 -5.56 1.38 12.92
N PHE A 34 -6.37 0.47 13.45
CA PHE A 34 -7.40 -0.20 12.68
C PHE A 34 -8.51 0.74 12.21
N SER A 35 -8.93 1.70 13.05
CA SER A 35 -9.90 2.72 12.64
C SER A 35 -9.35 3.64 11.53
N THR A 36 -8.05 3.80 11.46
CA THR A 36 -7.37 4.60 10.44
C THR A 36 -7.24 3.82 9.13
N ILE A 37 -6.91 2.53 9.21
CA ILE A 37 -6.79 1.65 8.03
C ILE A 37 -8.10 1.67 7.24
N THR A 38 -9.27 1.58 7.88
CA THR A 38 -10.56 1.56 7.18
C THR A 38 -10.86 2.82 6.36
N LYS A 39 -10.23 3.95 6.67
CA LYS A 39 -10.41 5.24 5.98
C LYS A 39 -9.36 5.52 4.91
N ALA A 40 -8.30 4.73 4.86
CA ALA A 40 -7.20 4.92 3.92
C ALA A 40 -7.57 4.37 2.53
N SER A 41 -7.23 5.08 1.47
CA SER A 41 -7.32 4.55 0.09
C SER A 41 -6.13 3.65 -0.25
N VAL A 42 -4.98 3.92 0.38
CA VAL A 42 -3.72 3.19 0.21
C VAL A 42 -3.20 2.80 1.58
N VAL A 43 -2.82 1.55 1.73
CA VAL A 43 -2.20 1.00 2.93
C VAL A 43 -0.76 0.60 2.62
N LEU A 44 0.19 1.13 3.38
CA LEU A 44 1.60 0.76 3.32
C LEU A 44 1.91 -0.14 4.51
N MET A 45 2.08 -1.43 4.26
CA MET A 45 2.51 -2.40 5.27
C MET A 45 4.03 -2.48 5.29
N VAL A 46 4.65 -2.07 6.38
CA VAL A 46 6.12 -2.09 6.53
C VAL A 46 6.52 -3.36 7.29
N LEU A 47 7.25 -4.24 6.62
CA LEU A 47 7.84 -5.45 7.20
C LEU A 47 9.35 -5.25 7.44
N ASP A 48 9.83 -5.73 8.56
CA ASP A 48 11.25 -5.70 8.93
C ASP A 48 11.96 -6.92 8.38
N ALA A 49 12.84 -6.75 7.39
CA ALA A 49 13.58 -7.83 6.74
C ALA A 49 14.49 -8.61 7.70
N THR A 50 14.85 -8.02 8.85
CA THR A 50 15.65 -8.69 9.89
C THR A 50 14.83 -9.66 10.74
N ARG A 51 13.49 -9.66 10.58
CA ARG A 51 12.57 -10.45 11.42
C ARG A 51 11.52 -11.17 10.57
N PRO A 52 11.92 -12.07 9.70
CA PRO A 52 11.00 -12.78 8.80
C PRO A 52 9.96 -13.64 9.54
N GLU A 53 10.23 -14.04 10.79
CA GLU A 53 9.31 -14.80 11.64
C GLU A 53 7.99 -14.08 11.93
N TYR A 54 7.95 -12.75 11.77
CA TYR A 54 6.74 -11.95 12.01
C TYR A 54 5.93 -11.63 10.73
N PHE A 55 6.37 -12.05 9.55
CA PHE A 55 5.67 -11.73 8.30
C PHE A 55 4.26 -12.31 8.27
N GLU A 56 4.12 -13.57 8.65
CA GLU A 56 2.83 -14.26 8.64
C GLU A 56 1.85 -13.64 9.65
N GLU A 57 2.26 -13.43 10.89
CA GLU A 57 1.44 -12.80 11.93
C GLU A 57 0.99 -11.39 11.52
N SER A 58 1.92 -10.62 10.98
CA SER A 58 1.66 -9.24 10.56
C SER A 58 0.62 -9.17 9.43
N LEU A 59 0.73 -10.03 8.42
CA LEU A 59 -0.20 -10.08 7.30
C LEU A 59 -1.55 -10.69 7.71
N ALA A 60 -1.56 -11.72 8.55
CA ALA A 60 -2.79 -12.29 9.10
C ALA A 60 -3.57 -11.27 9.95
N THR A 61 -2.87 -10.43 10.71
CA THR A 61 -3.47 -9.35 11.49
C THR A 61 -4.07 -8.24 10.61
N LEU A 62 -3.43 -7.92 9.48
CA LEU A 62 -3.89 -6.90 8.56
C LEU A 62 -5.10 -7.36 7.71
N ALA A 63 -5.09 -8.61 7.25
CA ALA A 63 -6.04 -9.13 6.26
C ALA A 63 -7.52 -8.84 6.58
N PRO A 64 -8.05 -9.12 7.79
CA PRO A 64 -9.45 -8.90 8.10
C PRO A 64 -9.86 -7.42 8.22
N ARG A 65 -8.91 -6.51 8.09
CA ARG A 65 -9.13 -5.07 8.28
C ARG A 65 -9.04 -4.26 7.01
N LEU A 66 -8.62 -4.89 5.92
CA LEU A 66 -8.63 -4.26 4.61
C LEU A 66 -10.03 -4.31 4.02
N SER A 67 -10.47 -3.17 3.51
CA SER A 67 -11.75 -3.04 2.82
C SER A 67 -11.57 -3.23 1.32
N SER A 68 -12.64 -3.68 0.64
CA SER A 68 -12.67 -3.77 -0.82
C SER A 68 -12.35 -2.40 -1.46
N GLY A 69 -11.44 -2.40 -2.42
CA GLY A 69 -11.03 -1.20 -3.15
C GLY A 69 -9.82 -0.47 -2.57
N GLN A 70 -9.37 -0.81 -1.37
CA GLN A 70 -8.10 -0.30 -0.84
C GLN A 70 -6.92 -0.92 -1.58
N GLN A 71 -5.87 -0.13 -1.73
CA GLN A 71 -4.63 -0.56 -2.37
C GLN A 71 -3.58 -0.88 -1.31
N LEU A 72 -3.07 -2.11 -1.33
CA LEU A 72 -2.03 -2.56 -0.42
C LEU A 72 -0.67 -2.56 -1.11
N PHE A 73 0.31 -1.92 -0.48
CA PHE A 73 1.72 -2.06 -0.78
C PHE A 73 2.43 -2.67 0.42
N ILE A 74 3.33 -3.60 0.19
CA ILE A 74 4.18 -4.19 1.22
C ILE A 74 5.60 -3.68 1.01
N LEU A 75 6.18 -3.07 2.03
CA LEU A 75 7.53 -2.55 2.03
C LEU A 75 8.40 -3.48 2.87
N LEU A 76 9.37 -4.16 2.23
CA LEU A 76 10.37 -4.98 2.93
C LEU A 76 11.55 -4.07 3.30
N ASN A 77 11.52 -3.54 4.52
CA ASN A 77 12.48 -2.54 5.00
C ASN A 77 13.68 -3.15 5.72
N LYS A 78 14.73 -2.36 5.87
CA LYS A 78 16.01 -2.69 6.51
C LYS A 78 16.85 -3.68 5.70
N LEU A 79 16.84 -3.57 4.38
CA LEU A 79 17.69 -4.40 3.52
C LEU A 79 19.17 -4.27 3.85
N ASP A 80 19.61 -3.07 4.23
CA ASP A 80 20.96 -2.75 4.67
C ASP A 80 21.41 -3.63 5.83
N VAL A 81 20.54 -3.85 6.80
CA VAL A 81 20.83 -4.64 7.99
C VAL A 81 20.62 -6.15 7.74
N ALA A 82 19.55 -6.53 7.03
CA ALA A 82 19.17 -7.93 6.85
C ALA A 82 20.10 -8.69 5.88
N TYR A 83 20.59 -8.00 4.86
CA TYR A 83 21.32 -8.62 3.75
C TYR A 83 22.62 -7.91 3.40
N GLY A 84 22.86 -6.70 3.93
CA GLY A 84 24.10 -5.94 3.76
C GLY A 84 25.24 -6.52 4.62
N ASN A 85 26.46 -6.17 4.24
CA ASN A 85 27.66 -6.56 5.00
C ASN A 85 27.98 -5.56 6.12
N SER A 86 27.34 -4.39 6.12
CA SER A 86 27.53 -3.34 7.11
C SER A 86 26.26 -2.50 7.28
N GLU A 87 26.13 -1.80 8.42
CA GLU A 87 25.04 -0.84 8.67
C GLU A 87 25.08 0.39 7.75
N GLU A 88 26.16 0.56 7.00
CA GLU A 88 26.40 1.67 6.06
C GLU A 88 26.53 1.18 4.61
N ALA A 89 25.73 0.19 4.23
CA ALA A 89 25.73 -0.33 2.87
C ALA A 89 25.52 0.80 1.84
N SER A 90 26.35 0.84 0.80
CA SER A 90 26.21 1.81 -0.28
C SER A 90 24.97 1.56 -1.13
N LEU A 91 24.52 2.57 -1.89
CA LEU A 91 23.39 2.41 -2.81
C LEU A 91 23.64 1.35 -3.89
N GLU A 92 24.91 1.22 -4.32
CA GLU A 92 25.34 0.20 -5.29
C GLU A 92 25.23 -1.21 -4.68
N GLU A 93 25.73 -1.38 -3.46
CA GLU A 93 25.61 -2.64 -2.71
C GLU A 93 24.14 -3.02 -2.50
N LEU A 94 23.30 -2.08 -2.08
CA LEU A 94 21.86 -2.32 -1.94
C LEU A 94 21.17 -2.68 -3.26
N SER A 95 21.61 -2.08 -4.38
CA SER A 95 21.11 -2.46 -5.70
C SER A 95 21.47 -3.88 -6.10
N MET A 96 22.67 -4.35 -5.72
CA MET A 96 23.07 -5.75 -5.93
C MET A 96 22.29 -6.71 -5.02
N ILE A 97 22.11 -6.33 -3.76
CA ILE A 97 21.34 -7.10 -2.77
C ILE A 97 19.89 -7.25 -3.23
N ASP A 98 19.24 -6.17 -3.67
CA ASP A 98 17.85 -6.17 -4.15
C ASP A 98 17.62 -7.11 -5.35
N LYS A 99 18.63 -7.26 -6.20
CA LYS A 99 18.62 -8.19 -7.35
C LYS A 99 19.04 -9.61 -6.98
N GLY A 100 19.47 -9.81 -5.74
CA GLY A 100 20.01 -11.10 -5.29
C GLY A 100 18.92 -12.11 -4.91
N ASP A 101 19.29 -13.39 -4.95
CA ASP A 101 18.41 -14.52 -4.65
C ASP A 101 17.78 -14.46 -3.25
N LYS A 102 18.47 -13.89 -2.26
CA LYS A 102 17.97 -13.80 -0.88
C LYS A 102 16.73 -12.90 -0.80
N VAL A 103 16.80 -11.72 -1.43
CA VAL A 103 15.67 -10.78 -1.48
C VAL A 103 14.54 -11.34 -2.34
N ALA A 104 14.87 -11.95 -3.48
CA ALA A 104 13.88 -12.61 -4.34
C ALA A 104 13.10 -13.69 -3.58
N LYS A 105 13.79 -14.53 -2.80
CA LYS A 105 13.15 -15.55 -1.95
C LYS A 105 12.28 -14.94 -0.86
N ALA A 106 12.73 -13.86 -0.22
CA ALA A 106 11.93 -13.15 0.80
C ALA A 106 10.66 -12.55 0.19
N VAL A 107 10.75 -11.89 -0.96
CA VAL A 107 9.60 -11.36 -1.71
C VAL A 107 8.63 -12.48 -2.11
N GLN A 108 9.14 -13.60 -2.59
CA GLN A 108 8.32 -14.77 -2.93
C GLN A 108 7.60 -15.33 -1.70
N CYS A 109 8.30 -15.48 -0.57
CA CYS A 109 7.71 -15.91 0.69
C CYS A 109 6.57 -14.98 1.13
N ILE A 110 6.79 -13.66 1.13
CA ILE A 110 5.77 -12.66 1.46
C ILE A 110 4.58 -12.75 0.52
N SER A 111 4.82 -12.97 -0.77
CA SER A 111 3.76 -13.13 -1.77
C SER A 111 2.89 -14.36 -1.48
N GLN A 112 3.50 -15.49 -1.13
CA GLN A 112 2.79 -16.72 -0.75
C GLN A 112 1.96 -16.53 0.52
N ILE A 113 2.54 -15.90 1.56
CA ILE A 113 1.83 -15.59 2.80
C ILE A 113 0.63 -14.68 2.50
N ALA A 114 0.83 -13.61 1.70
CA ALA A 114 -0.24 -12.71 1.32
C ALA A 114 -1.39 -13.45 0.60
N GLN A 115 -1.07 -14.32 -0.35
CA GLN A 115 -2.06 -15.15 -1.05
C GLN A 115 -2.84 -16.06 -0.08
N ASN A 116 -2.16 -16.71 0.86
CA ASN A 116 -2.79 -17.56 1.88
C ASN A 116 -3.76 -16.77 2.76
N GLN A 117 -3.49 -15.48 2.99
CA GLN A 117 -4.36 -14.56 3.74
C GLN A 117 -5.39 -13.82 2.84
N SER A 118 -5.54 -14.24 1.58
CA SER A 118 -6.43 -13.59 0.60
C SER A 118 -6.10 -12.11 0.36
N LEU A 119 -4.85 -11.72 0.56
CA LEU A 119 -4.34 -10.40 0.27
C LEU A 119 -3.80 -10.33 -1.16
N SER A 120 -4.05 -9.21 -1.83
CA SER A 120 -3.57 -8.94 -3.18
C SER A 120 -2.77 -7.62 -3.18
N PRO A 121 -1.52 -7.63 -2.71
CA PRO A 121 -0.69 -6.43 -2.73
C PRO A 121 -0.41 -6.01 -4.19
N ILE A 122 -0.49 -4.70 -4.44
CA ILE A 122 -0.15 -4.12 -5.76
C ILE A 122 1.34 -4.30 -6.04
N ALA A 123 2.17 -4.14 -5.02
CA ALA A 123 3.60 -4.38 -5.11
C ALA A 123 4.19 -4.76 -3.75
N ILE A 124 5.26 -5.54 -3.79
CA ILE A 124 6.17 -5.79 -2.66
C ILE A 124 7.47 -5.10 -3.03
N ILE A 125 7.84 -4.07 -2.28
CA ILE A 125 8.97 -3.19 -2.61
C ILE A 125 10.06 -3.34 -1.55
N PRO A 126 11.21 -3.90 -1.91
CA PRO A 126 12.39 -3.91 -1.04
C PRO A 126 12.95 -2.49 -0.88
N ILE A 127 13.20 -2.09 0.36
CA ILE A 127 13.71 -0.75 0.70
C ILE A 127 14.74 -0.78 1.84
N SER A 128 15.56 0.25 1.91
CA SER A 128 16.24 0.68 3.11
C SER A 128 15.86 2.14 3.38
N ALA A 129 15.00 2.37 4.36
CA ALA A 129 14.59 3.73 4.72
C ALA A 129 15.78 4.54 5.24
N LYS A 130 16.72 3.92 5.98
CA LYS A 130 17.94 4.55 6.50
C LYS A 130 18.82 5.07 5.36
N GLN A 131 19.01 4.29 4.30
CA GLN A 131 19.84 4.62 3.16
C GLN A 131 19.05 5.27 2.00
N ARG A 132 17.75 5.51 2.20
CA ARG A 132 16.83 6.03 1.16
C ARG A 132 16.77 5.17 -0.11
N TYR A 133 17.19 3.91 -0.03
CA TYR A 133 17.12 2.97 -1.14
C TYR A 133 15.66 2.51 -1.38
N GLY A 134 15.27 2.43 -2.65
CA GLY A 134 13.92 1.98 -3.05
C GLY A 134 12.80 3.03 -2.87
N VAL A 135 13.12 4.22 -2.33
CA VAL A 135 12.14 5.31 -2.15
C VAL A 135 11.57 5.78 -3.49
N GLU A 136 12.40 5.88 -4.54
CA GLU A 136 11.95 6.25 -5.88
C GLU A 136 10.97 5.22 -6.48
N LYS A 137 11.21 3.93 -6.23
CA LYS A 137 10.28 2.86 -6.64
C LYS A 137 8.93 3.02 -5.92
N LEU A 138 8.96 3.33 -4.62
CA LEU A 138 7.76 3.57 -3.83
C LEU A 138 6.99 4.80 -4.33
N THR A 139 7.67 5.93 -4.53
CA THR A 139 7.02 7.16 -5.01
C THR A 139 6.38 6.98 -6.39
N SER A 140 7.09 6.33 -7.31
CA SER A 140 6.55 5.98 -8.63
C SER A 140 5.31 5.07 -8.54
N ALA A 141 5.36 4.07 -7.66
CA ALA A 141 4.25 3.16 -7.42
C ALA A 141 3.02 3.89 -6.84
N LEU A 142 3.22 4.82 -5.90
CA LEU A 142 2.16 5.64 -5.32
C LEU A 142 1.50 6.57 -6.35
N ILE A 143 2.28 7.21 -7.22
CA ILE A 143 1.76 8.07 -8.30
C ILE A 143 0.92 7.23 -9.27
N ASN A 144 1.39 6.06 -9.68
CA ASN A 144 0.65 5.16 -10.57
C ASN A 144 -0.65 4.67 -9.93
N SER A 145 -0.61 4.37 -8.64
CA SER A 145 -1.75 4.03 -7.81
C SER A 145 -2.80 5.16 -7.81
N HIS A 146 -2.37 6.41 -7.57
CA HIS A 146 -3.26 7.57 -7.61
C HIS A 146 -3.94 7.74 -8.98
N LYS A 147 -3.19 7.62 -10.08
CA LYS A 147 -3.74 7.66 -11.44
C LYS A 147 -4.80 6.58 -11.66
N SER A 148 -4.56 5.38 -11.19
CA SER A 148 -5.49 4.24 -11.27
C SER A 148 -6.79 4.50 -10.48
N LEU A 149 -6.69 5.03 -9.26
CA LEU A 149 -7.84 5.40 -8.43
C LEU A 149 -8.66 6.51 -9.09
N LYS A 150 -8.01 7.54 -9.62
CA LYS A 150 -8.66 8.65 -10.32
C LYS A 150 -9.42 8.16 -11.56
N ASN A 151 -8.83 7.27 -12.35
CA ASN A 151 -9.48 6.71 -13.54
C ASN A 151 -10.71 5.86 -13.16
N ARG A 152 -10.66 5.10 -12.06
CA ARG A 152 -11.83 4.36 -11.55
C ARG A 152 -12.96 5.31 -11.14
N SER A 153 -12.64 6.39 -10.46
CA SER A 153 -13.63 7.41 -10.06
C SER A 153 -14.24 8.11 -11.27
N LEU A 154 -13.44 8.45 -12.29
CA LEU A 154 -13.93 9.07 -13.52
C LEU A 154 -14.83 8.13 -14.32
N ASN A 155 -14.47 6.85 -14.44
CA ASN A 155 -15.30 5.86 -15.12
C ASN A 155 -16.64 5.63 -14.39
N GLY A 156 -16.64 5.65 -13.06
CA GLY A 156 -17.88 5.61 -12.27
C GLY A 156 -18.76 6.85 -12.50
N GLN A 157 -18.16 8.05 -12.57
CA GLN A 157 -18.87 9.30 -12.85
C GLN A 157 -19.36 9.38 -14.31
N MET A 158 -18.56 8.87 -15.27
CA MET A 158 -19.01 8.81 -16.67
C MET A 158 -20.26 7.94 -16.85
N VAL A 159 -20.33 6.78 -16.17
CA VAL A 159 -21.53 5.92 -16.23
C VAL A 159 -22.74 6.63 -15.61
N THR A 160 -22.55 7.34 -14.50
CA THR A 160 -23.62 8.14 -13.89
C THR A 160 -24.04 9.30 -14.78
N ASN A 161 -23.10 10.03 -15.38
CA ASN A 161 -23.38 11.09 -16.33
C ASN A 161 -24.08 10.59 -17.59
N LEU A 162 -23.71 9.43 -18.12
CA LEU A 162 -24.35 8.84 -19.29
C LEU A 162 -25.80 8.46 -19.01
N ARG A 163 -26.09 7.90 -17.83
CA ARG A 163 -27.47 7.60 -17.39
C ARG A 163 -28.30 8.87 -17.22
N HIS A 164 -27.74 9.90 -16.60
CA HIS A 164 -28.39 11.20 -16.48
C HIS A 164 -28.60 11.86 -17.83
N TYR A 165 -27.62 11.80 -18.73
CA TYR A 165 -27.74 12.31 -20.10
C TYR A 165 -28.86 11.59 -20.87
N GLN A 166 -28.93 10.28 -20.78
CA GLN A 166 -29.99 9.48 -21.43
C GLN A 166 -31.36 9.83 -20.85
N ALA A 167 -31.52 9.94 -19.54
CA ALA A 167 -32.77 10.33 -18.89
C ALA A 167 -33.22 11.74 -19.30
N LEU A 168 -32.28 12.68 -19.42
CA LEU A 168 -32.56 14.06 -19.88
C LEU A 168 -32.95 14.09 -21.37
N LYS A 169 -32.32 13.25 -22.19
CA LYS A 169 -32.65 13.07 -23.61
C LYS A 169 -34.08 12.53 -23.79
N ASP A 170 -34.38 11.48 -23.05
CA ASP A 170 -35.70 10.83 -23.09
C ASP A 170 -36.81 11.77 -22.60
N ALA A 171 -36.54 12.56 -21.54
CA ALA A 171 -37.44 13.61 -21.06
C ALA A 171 -37.67 14.70 -22.11
N ARG A 172 -36.61 15.14 -22.79
CA ARG A 172 -36.73 16.15 -23.87
C ARG A 172 -37.55 15.64 -25.06
N GLU A 173 -37.32 14.40 -25.49
CA GLU A 173 -38.08 13.77 -26.58
C GLU A 173 -39.56 13.60 -26.23
N SER A 174 -39.86 13.29 -24.95
CA SER A 174 -41.23 13.20 -24.46
C SER A 174 -41.95 14.55 -24.47
N LEU A 175 -41.24 15.66 -24.14
CA LEU A 175 -41.78 17.01 -24.17
C LEU A 175 -41.97 17.58 -25.59
N THR A 176 -41.23 17.05 -26.57
CA THR A 176 -41.32 17.55 -27.98
C THR A 176 -42.44 16.84 -28.77
N ARG A 177 -43.04 15.78 -28.19
CA ARG A 177 -44.16 15.06 -28.80
C ARG A 177 -45.56 15.51 -28.38
N VAL A 178 -45.63 16.61 -27.62
CA VAL A 178 -46.87 17.31 -27.27
C VAL A 178 -47.00 18.57 -28.15
#